data_b80ec1a7df8498cf71493c6466f976e2
#
_entry.id   b80ec1a7df8498cf71493c6466f976e2
#
_cell.length_a   1.000
_cell.length_b   1.000
_cell.length_c   1.000
_cell.angle_alpha   90.00
_cell.angle_beta   90.00
_cell.angle_gamma   90.00
#
_symmetry.space_group_name_H-M   'P 1'
#
loop_
_entity.id
_entity.type
_entity.pdbx_description
1 polymer ?
#
loop_
_entity_poly.entity_id
_entity_poly.type
_entity_poly.pdbx_seq_one_letter_code
_entity_poly.pdbx_strand_id
1 'polypeptide(L)'
;PIKSSAASDVYKRQIVFNGKVILGTRARKTFSKSFQAFSSVNYPELALIQDERLLQYITTGSRPAPRFYDDLDGSVGLLKLIPGTRRELLAFMADRYDGLVIEGFGVGGLPEYDGFYDVVRQAAESGKLVVMTTQVPNEGSDLTVYHVGGHLKHTLRVLEAYDMTTEAAVCKLMWILGQTHDFAQAEKLFYAPVSRDILRFSGE
;
A
#
# COMPACT_ATOMS: atom_id res chain seq x y z
N PRO A 1 18.23 12.96 21.18
CA PRO A 1 17.72 12.54 19.89
C PRO A 1 18.09 11.08 19.68
N ILE A 2 17.07 10.21 19.62
CA ILE A 2 17.29 8.81 19.25
C ILE A 2 17.68 8.85 17.78
N LYS A 3 18.97 8.69 17.52
CA LYS A 3 19.44 8.42 16.17
C LYS A 3 18.80 7.11 15.76
N SER A 4 17.93 7.13 14.75
CA SER A 4 17.56 5.91 14.09
C SER A 4 18.85 5.33 13.51
N SER A 5 19.44 4.37 14.20
CA SER A 5 20.47 3.54 13.60
C SER A 5 19.73 2.70 12.57
N ALA A 6 19.69 3.19 11.33
CA ALA A 6 19.45 2.34 10.19
C ALA A 6 20.58 1.32 10.18
N ALA A 7 20.43 0.26 10.96
CA ALA A 7 21.30 -0.88 10.83
C ALA A 7 21.19 -1.30 9.37
N SER A 8 22.32 -1.27 8.70
CA SER A 8 22.56 -1.49 7.29
C SER A 8 22.25 -2.94 6.85
N ASP A 9 21.07 -3.42 7.16
CA ASP A 9 20.61 -4.70 6.64
C ASP A 9 19.53 -4.39 5.60
N VAL A 10 19.91 -4.32 4.35
CA VAL A 10 19.08 -3.97 3.17
C VAL A 10 17.76 -4.77 3.13
N TYR A 11 17.68 -5.86 3.86
CA TYR A 11 16.51 -6.75 3.91
C TYR A 11 15.58 -6.54 5.10
N LYS A 12 15.97 -5.68 6.06
CA LYS A 12 15.19 -5.45 7.28
C LYS A 12 15.02 -3.97 7.48
N ARG A 13 14.22 -3.34 6.65
CA ARG A 13 13.79 -1.98 6.98
C ARG A 13 12.78 -2.07 8.11
N GLN A 14 13.29 -1.93 9.32
CA GLN A 14 12.53 -1.98 10.55
C GLN A 14 12.50 -0.59 11.16
N ILE A 15 11.41 -0.25 11.79
CA ILE A 15 11.33 0.91 12.68
C ILE A 15 11.42 0.39 14.10
N VAL A 16 12.42 0.89 14.82
CA VAL A 16 12.56 0.65 16.26
C VAL A 16 12.16 1.92 16.98
N PHE A 17 11.06 1.87 17.67
CA PHE A 17 10.52 3.03 18.37
C PHE A 17 9.74 2.61 19.61
N ASN A 18 9.93 3.31 20.73
CA ASN A 18 9.26 3.03 22.01
C ASN A 18 9.29 1.54 22.41
N GLY A 19 10.47 0.92 22.33
CA GLY A 19 10.67 -0.49 22.67
C GLY A 19 10.07 -1.50 21.67
N LYS A 20 9.45 -1.07 20.59
CA LYS A 20 8.86 -1.92 19.58
C LYS A 20 9.72 -1.99 18.33
N VAL A 21 9.79 -3.17 17.73
CA VAL A 21 10.42 -3.40 16.45
C VAL A 21 9.33 -3.81 15.45
N ILE A 22 9.08 -2.97 14.45
CA ILE A 22 8.03 -3.16 13.46
C ILE A 22 8.59 -3.12 12.03
N LEU A 23 7.92 -3.79 11.09
CA LEU A 23 8.28 -3.69 9.67
C LEU A 23 8.03 -2.29 9.14
N GLY A 24 8.97 -1.74 8.37
CA GLY A 24 8.81 -0.43 7.75
C GLY A 24 7.61 -0.36 6.79
N THR A 25 7.35 -1.43 6.06
CA THR A 25 6.20 -1.57 5.15
C THR A 25 4.85 -1.64 5.86
N ARG A 26 4.85 -1.93 7.16
CA ARG A 26 3.66 -2.03 8.02
C ARG A 26 3.55 -0.88 9.00
N ALA A 27 4.55 -0.03 9.05
CA ALA A 27 4.62 1.05 10.01
C ALA A 27 3.78 2.24 9.55
N ARG A 28 2.91 2.71 10.45
CA ARG A 28 2.15 3.94 10.27
C ARG A 28 2.35 4.85 11.47
N LYS A 29 2.55 6.15 11.20
CA LYS A 29 2.57 7.15 12.27
C LYS A 29 1.13 7.44 12.69
N THR A 30 0.72 6.89 13.83
CA THR A 30 -0.66 6.96 14.34
C THR A 30 -0.88 8.10 15.33
N PHE A 31 0.20 8.58 15.97
CA PHE A 31 0.12 9.70 16.91
C PHE A 31 1.14 10.77 16.53
N SER A 32 0.70 12.03 16.51
CA SER A 32 1.55 13.15 16.12
C SER A 32 2.42 13.68 17.25
N LYS A 33 2.01 13.54 18.51
CA LYS A 33 2.64 14.15 19.68
C LYS A 33 3.15 13.15 20.70
N SER A 34 2.49 11.99 20.84
CA SER A 34 2.88 11.02 21.85
C SER A 34 4.15 10.28 21.48
N PHE A 35 4.88 9.79 22.49
CA PHE A 35 6.08 8.97 22.27
C PHE A 35 5.77 7.64 21.57
N GLN A 36 4.55 7.13 21.69
CA GLN A 36 4.07 5.95 20.95
C GLN A 36 3.63 6.32 19.53
N ALA A 37 4.51 6.95 18.76
CA ALA A 37 4.14 7.57 17.51
C ALA A 37 3.81 6.58 16.37
N PHE A 38 4.43 5.40 16.36
CA PHE A 38 4.28 4.42 15.28
C PHE A 38 3.57 3.17 15.75
N SER A 39 2.72 2.64 14.87
CA SER A 39 2.03 1.36 15.05
C SER A 39 2.31 0.44 13.87
N SER A 40 2.32 -0.87 14.13
CA SER A 40 2.30 -1.89 13.08
C SER A 40 0.86 -2.10 12.64
N VAL A 41 0.58 -1.97 11.35
CA VAL A 41 -0.76 -2.09 10.77
C VAL A 41 -0.88 -3.44 10.07
N ASN A 42 -1.94 -4.19 10.38
CA ASN A 42 -2.25 -5.50 9.80
C ASN A 42 -1.11 -6.54 9.87
N TYR A 43 -0.15 -6.32 10.76
CA TYR A 43 0.96 -7.23 10.97
C TYR A 43 1.48 -7.12 12.41
N PRO A 44 1.86 -8.24 13.06
CA PRO A 44 2.37 -8.20 14.42
C PRO A 44 3.73 -7.51 14.51
N GLU A 45 4.08 -7.07 15.71
CA GLU A 45 5.41 -6.58 16.03
C GLU A 45 6.45 -7.70 15.85
N LEU A 46 7.61 -7.39 15.33
CA LEU A 46 8.67 -8.39 15.12
C LEU A 46 9.37 -8.75 16.42
N ALA A 47 9.53 -7.76 17.30
CA ALA A 47 10.19 -7.91 18.58
C ALA A 47 9.83 -6.77 19.54
N LEU A 48 10.10 -6.98 20.81
CA LEU A 48 10.09 -5.95 21.85
C LEU A 48 11.49 -5.79 22.46
N ILE A 49 11.80 -4.59 22.92
CA ILE A 49 12.98 -4.28 23.71
C ILE A 49 12.50 -3.95 25.13
N GLN A 50 12.87 -4.78 26.10
CA GLN A 50 12.56 -4.62 27.51
C GLN A 50 13.84 -4.84 28.32
N ASP A 51 14.13 -3.96 29.27
CA ASP A 51 15.30 -4.08 30.15
C ASP A 51 16.59 -4.35 29.36
N GLU A 52 16.80 -3.58 28.29
CA GLU A 52 17.94 -3.71 27.36
C GLU A 52 18.05 -5.06 26.64
N ARG A 53 17.02 -5.90 26.74
CA ARG A 53 16.96 -7.21 26.08
C ARG A 53 15.98 -7.18 24.90
N LEU A 54 16.37 -7.87 23.82
CA LEU A 54 15.53 -8.06 22.65
C LEU A 54 14.73 -9.36 22.80
N LEU A 55 13.42 -9.23 22.90
CA LEU A 55 12.47 -10.35 22.83
C LEU A 55 11.96 -10.48 21.37
N GLN A 56 12.54 -11.40 20.62
CA GLN A 56 12.19 -11.60 19.22
C GLN A 56 11.04 -12.59 19.08
N TYR A 57 9.93 -12.15 18.46
CA TYR A 57 8.75 -12.98 18.20
C TYR A 57 8.80 -13.63 16.81
N ILE A 58 9.29 -12.89 15.82
CA ILE A 58 9.30 -13.33 14.44
C ILE A 58 10.73 -13.35 13.92
N THR A 59 11.21 -14.54 13.57
CA THR A 59 12.50 -14.72 12.89
C THR A 59 12.33 -14.60 11.39
N THR A 60 13.26 -13.94 10.74
CA THR A 60 13.32 -13.90 9.28
C THR A 60 14.18 -15.07 8.80
N GLY A 61 13.63 -15.91 7.92
CA GLY A 61 14.34 -17.05 7.35
C GLY A 61 15.49 -16.68 6.41
N SER A 62 16.08 -17.68 5.75
CA SER A 62 17.12 -17.55 4.72
C SER A 62 16.69 -16.60 3.59
N ARG A 63 17.63 -15.87 2.99
CA ARG A 63 17.37 -14.76 2.08
C ARG A 63 17.91 -15.03 0.69
N PRO A 64 17.18 -14.63 -0.36
CA PRO A 64 17.73 -14.60 -1.71
C PRO A 64 18.84 -13.55 -1.80
N ALA A 65 19.67 -13.65 -2.83
CA ALA A 65 20.64 -12.62 -3.16
C ALA A 65 19.95 -11.26 -3.39
N PRO A 66 20.56 -10.14 -2.96
CA PRO A 66 19.99 -8.81 -3.16
C PRO A 66 19.85 -8.50 -4.65
N ARG A 67 18.72 -7.86 -4.98
CA ARG A 67 18.47 -7.27 -6.28
C ARG A 67 18.38 -5.77 -6.11
N PHE A 68 19.01 -5.04 -7.00
CA PHE A 68 18.96 -3.59 -7.05
C PHE A 68 18.01 -3.16 -8.15
N TYR A 69 17.18 -2.16 -7.84
CA TYR A 69 16.25 -1.52 -8.75
C TYR A 69 16.51 -0.02 -8.63
N ASP A 70 17.03 0.58 -9.67
CA ASP A 70 17.56 1.95 -9.63
C ASP A 70 16.51 2.99 -10.02
N ASP A 71 15.40 2.54 -10.61
CA ASP A 71 14.36 3.43 -11.12
C ASP A 71 13.15 3.48 -10.17
N LEU A 72 12.71 4.70 -9.91
CA LEU A 72 11.46 5.05 -9.22
C LEU A 72 10.76 6.12 -10.05
N ASP A 73 9.49 5.88 -10.38
CA ASP A 73 8.66 6.89 -11.01
C ASP A 73 7.73 7.55 -9.98
N GLY A 74 7.91 8.86 -9.76
CA GLY A 74 7.09 9.65 -8.85
C GLY A 74 5.73 10.07 -9.42
N SER A 75 5.38 9.67 -10.65
CA SER A 75 4.11 10.00 -11.30
C SER A 75 2.92 9.23 -10.70
N VAL A 76 2.77 9.29 -9.37
CA VAL A 76 1.70 8.62 -8.61
C VAL A 76 0.90 9.64 -7.82
N GLY A 77 -0.41 9.67 -8.06
CA GLY A 77 -1.37 10.50 -7.33
C GLY A 77 -2.14 9.69 -6.28
N LEU A 78 -2.33 10.25 -5.09
CA LEU A 78 -3.17 9.69 -4.04
C LEU A 78 -4.45 10.52 -3.91
N LEU A 79 -5.60 9.88 -4.10
CA LEU A 79 -6.92 10.47 -3.88
C LEU A 79 -7.59 9.82 -2.67
N LYS A 80 -7.76 10.59 -1.61
CA LYS A 80 -8.62 10.22 -0.50
C LYS A 80 -10.04 10.70 -0.76
N LEU A 81 -10.99 9.78 -0.87
CA LEU A 81 -12.39 10.13 -1.06
C LEU A 81 -12.97 10.74 0.22
N ILE A 82 -13.66 11.85 0.08
CA ILE A 82 -14.45 12.49 1.14
C ILE A 82 -15.89 12.66 0.64
N PRO A 83 -16.88 12.82 1.52
CA PRO A 83 -18.23 13.20 1.11
C PRO A 83 -18.18 14.47 0.26
N GLY A 84 -18.80 14.42 -0.93
CA GLY A 84 -18.78 15.54 -1.89
C GLY A 84 -17.55 15.58 -2.82
N THR A 85 -16.64 14.60 -2.75
CA THR A 85 -15.61 14.46 -3.79
C THR A 85 -16.30 14.33 -5.15
N ARG A 86 -15.81 15.10 -6.13
CA ARG A 86 -16.35 15.12 -7.49
C ARG A 86 -15.41 14.35 -8.42
N ARG A 87 -16.00 13.66 -9.41
CA ARG A 87 -15.25 12.89 -10.42
C ARG A 87 -14.22 13.71 -11.20
N GLU A 88 -14.46 15.03 -11.36
CA GLU A 88 -13.54 15.91 -12.08
C GLU A 88 -12.16 15.98 -11.41
N LEU A 89 -12.11 15.82 -10.08
CA LEU A 89 -10.83 15.75 -9.37
C LEU A 89 -10.08 14.46 -9.75
N LEU A 90 -10.78 13.32 -9.79
CA LEU A 90 -10.19 12.06 -10.21
C LEU A 90 -9.76 12.10 -11.68
N ALA A 91 -10.59 12.66 -12.56
CA ALA A 91 -10.28 12.84 -13.96
C ALA A 91 -9.04 13.73 -14.17
N PHE A 92 -8.96 14.84 -13.45
CA PHE A 92 -7.77 15.71 -13.45
C PHE A 92 -6.50 14.97 -13.01
N MET A 93 -6.59 14.13 -11.98
CA MET A 93 -5.47 13.34 -11.53
C MET A 93 -5.09 12.27 -12.55
N ALA A 94 -6.06 11.58 -13.16
CA ALA A 94 -5.83 10.58 -14.21
C ALA A 94 -5.13 11.17 -15.45
N ASP A 95 -5.35 12.43 -15.73
CA ASP A 95 -4.66 13.15 -16.82
C ASP A 95 -3.19 13.47 -16.50
N ARG A 96 -2.85 13.60 -15.22
CA ARG A 96 -1.54 14.11 -14.77
C ARG A 96 -0.59 13.04 -14.27
N TYR A 97 -1.11 11.92 -13.78
CA TYR A 97 -0.33 10.86 -13.16
C TYR A 97 -0.42 9.56 -13.98
N ASP A 98 0.63 8.75 -13.92
CA ASP A 98 0.68 7.43 -14.55
C ASP A 98 0.18 6.33 -13.62
N GLY A 99 0.21 6.58 -12.32
CA GLY A 99 -0.37 5.75 -11.29
C GLY A 99 -1.33 6.52 -10.39
N LEU A 100 -2.41 5.87 -9.99
CA LEU A 100 -3.39 6.42 -9.05
C LEU A 100 -3.60 5.45 -7.90
N VAL A 101 -3.57 5.96 -6.68
CA VAL A 101 -4.00 5.23 -5.48
C VAL A 101 -5.26 5.91 -4.96
N ILE A 102 -6.35 5.15 -4.83
CA ILE A 102 -7.65 5.69 -4.40
C ILE A 102 -8.02 5.07 -3.06
N GLU A 103 -8.08 5.90 -2.02
CA GLU A 103 -8.58 5.52 -0.69
C GLU A 103 -10.10 5.65 -0.66
N GLY A 104 -10.80 4.51 -0.75
CA GLY A 104 -12.26 4.42 -0.66
C GLY A 104 -12.78 4.42 0.78
N PHE A 105 -14.09 4.46 0.92
CA PHE A 105 -14.79 4.32 2.20
C PHE A 105 -14.93 2.84 2.59
N GLY A 106 -15.08 2.57 3.87
CA GLY A 106 -15.33 1.24 4.39
C GLY A 106 -14.32 0.22 3.86
N VAL A 107 -14.76 -0.77 3.12
CA VAL A 107 -13.89 -1.81 2.52
C VAL A 107 -13.19 -1.39 1.21
N GLY A 108 -13.26 -0.12 0.80
CA GLY A 108 -12.44 0.41 -0.29
C GLY A 108 -13.14 0.62 -1.64
N GLY A 109 -14.49 0.63 -1.67
CA GLY A 109 -15.25 0.85 -2.92
C GLY A 109 -15.24 2.29 -3.43
N LEU A 110 -15.65 2.46 -4.69
CA LEU A 110 -15.93 3.76 -5.31
C LEU A 110 -17.39 4.17 -5.08
N PRO A 111 -17.68 5.49 -5.06
CA PRO A 111 -19.05 5.97 -5.09
C PRO A 111 -19.79 5.54 -6.37
N GLU A 112 -21.04 5.13 -6.24
CA GLU A 112 -21.88 4.73 -7.39
C GLU A 112 -22.47 5.94 -8.14
N TYR A 113 -22.37 7.12 -7.56
CA TYR A 113 -22.83 8.36 -8.15
C TYR A 113 -21.72 9.06 -8.95
N ASP A 114 -22.11 10.03 -9.74
CA ASP A 114 -21.24 10.97 -10.46
C ASP A 114 -20.22 10.35 -11.43
N GLY A 115 -20.40 9.08 -11.85
CA GLY A 115 -19.58 8.47 -12.89
C GLY A 115 -18.11 8.22 -12.53
N PHE A 116 -17.77 8.00 -11.25
CA PHE A 116 -16.42 7.63 -10.83
C PHE A 116 -15.88 6.39 -11.55
N TYR A 117 -16.75 5.39 -11.76
CA TYR A 117 -16.41 4.16 -12.48
C TYR A 117 -15.94 4.42 -13.91
N ASP A 118 -16.60 5.34 -14.60
CA ASP A 118 -16.22 5.70 -15.97
C ASP A 118 -14.85 6.33 -16.04
N VAL A 119 -14.51 7.18 -15.05
CA VAL A 119 -13.19 7.79 -14.98
C VAL A 119 -12.11 6.74 -14.69
N VAL A 120 -12.34 5.82 -13.75
CA VAL A 120 -11.40 4.73 -13.45
C VAL A 120 -11.21 3.82 -14.65
N ARG A 121 -12.32 3.46 -15.34
CA ARG A 121 -12.27 2.66 -16.57
C ARG A 121 -11.42 3.36 -17.64
N GLN A 122 -11.70 4.61 -17.94
CA GLN A 122 -10.95 5.38 -18.93
C GLN A 122 -9.46 5.49 -18.57
N ALA A 123 -9.14 5.70 -17.31
CA ALA A 123 -7.76 5.71 -16.83
C ALA A 123 -7.07 4.36 -17.08
N ALA A 124 -7.70 3.25 -16.71
CA ALA A 124 -7.17 1.91 -16.92
C ALA A 124 -7.02 1.56 -18.41
N GLU A 125 -8.00 1.90 -19.23
CA GLU A 125 -7.98 1.71 -20.69
C GLU A 125 -6.89 2.56 -21.37
N SER A 126 -6.55 3.72 -20.81
CA SER A 126 -5.45 4.56 -21.29
C SER A 126 -4.07 4.11 -20.80
N GLY A 127 -3.99 2.98 -20.08
CA GLY A 127 -2.72 2.39 -19.60
C GLY A 127 -2.25 2.89 -18.25
N LYS A 128 -3.07 3.66 -17.52
CA LYS A 128 -2.74 4.08 -16.15
C LYS A 128 -2.90 2.92 -15.18
N LEU A 129 -2.00 2.81 -14.20
CA LEU A 129 -2.12 1.83 -13.12
C LEU A 129 -2.97 2.41 -11.99
N VAL A 130 -4.10 1.78 -11.71
CA VAL A 130 -5.01 2.21 -10.65
C VAL A 130 -5.00 1.19 -9.52
N VAL A 131 -4.73 1.65 -8.30
CA VAL A 131 -4.75 0.87 -7.06
C VAL A 131 -5.89 1.35 -6.19
N MET A 132 -6.74 0.42 -5.80
CA MET A 132 -7.81 0.65 -4.83
C MET A 132 -7.35 0.24 -3.43
N THR A 133 -7.64 1.07 -2.45
CA THR A 133 -7.36 0.81 -1.03
C THR A 133 -8.46 1.41 -0.16
N THR A 134 -8.37 1.24 1.14
CA THR A 134 -9.32 1.80 2.11
C THR A 134 -8.70 2.87 3.00
N GLN A 135 -9.53 3.80 3.47
CA GLN A 135 -9.17 4.78 4.50
C GLN A 135 -9.12 4.16 5.89
N VAL A 136 -9.73 2.98 6.07
CA VAL A 136 -9.76 2.26 7.34
C VAL A 136 -8.38 1.66 7.59
N PRO A 137 -7.73 1.98 8.71
CA PRO A 137 -6.33 1.59 8.90
C PRO A 137 -6.12 0.09 9.13
N ASN A 138 -7.13 -0.61 9.63
CA ASN A 138 -7.04 -2.04 9.97
C ASN A 138 -7.96 -2.88 9.09
N GLU A 139 -7.65 -4.18 8.95
CA GLU A 139 -8.35 -5.21 8.18
C GLU A 139 -8.14 -5.12 6.67
N GLY A 140 -7.89 -3.92 6.14
CA GLY A 140 -7.60 -3.71 4.72
C GLY A 140 -8.84 -3.54 3.84
N SER A 141 -8.63 -3.56 2.52
CA SER A 141 -9.71 -3.47 1.53
C SER A 141 -10.19 -4.85 1.09
N ASP A 142 -11.46 -4.93 0.73
CA ASP A 142 -12.07 -6.08 0.06
C ASP A 142 -13.12 -5.59 -0.95
N LEU A 143 -12.73 -5.52 -2.19
CA LEU A 143 -13.60 -5.07 -3.27
C LEU A 143 -14.68 -6.09 -3.63
N THR A 144 -14.61 -7.32 -3.11
CA THR A 144 -15.61 -8.36 -3.42
C THR A 144 -16.88 -8.22 -2.60
N VAL A 145 -16.84 -7.49 -1.48
CA VAL A 145 -17.97 -7.31 -0.55
C VAL A 145 -19.16 -6.59 -1.21
N TYR A 146 -18.91 -5.66 -2.14
CA TYR A 146 -19.97 -4.97 -2.86
C TYR A 146 -20.10 -5.50 -4.28
N HIS A 147 -21.34 -5.68 -4.75
CA HIS A 147 -21.62 -6.10 -6.14
C HIS A 147 -20.86 -5.27 -7.18
N VAL A 148 -20.72 -4.00 -6.91
CA VAL A 148 -20.05 -3.03 -7.78
C VAL A 148 -18.53 -3.18 -7.70
N GLY A 149 -17.98 -3.51 -6.53
CA GLY A 149 -16.54 -3.72 -6.32
C GLY A 149 -16.03 -4.99 -7.01
N GLY A 150 -16.79 -6.07 -6.98
CA GLY A 150 -16.49 -7.29 -7.72
C GLY A 150 -16.47 -7.05 -9.24
N HIS A 151 -17.38 -6.21 -9.74
CA HIS A 151 -17.39 -5.79 -11.14
C HIS A 151 -16.16 -4.95 -11.51
N LEU A 152 -15.71 -4.06 -10.61
CA LEU A 152 -14.46 -3.29 -10.77
C LEU A 152 -13.25 -4.20 -11.00
N LYS A 153 -13.07 -5.19 -10.13
CA LYS A 153 -11.90 -6.07 -10.14
C LYS A 153 -11.84 -6.94 -11.39
N HIS A 154 -13.00 -7.47 -11.85
CA HIS A 154 -13.08 -8.37 -13.00
C HIS A 154 -13.20 -7.64 -14.35
N THR A 155 -13.79 -6.46 -14.38
CA THR A 155 -14.07 -5.71 -15.62
C THR A 155 -13.04 -4.60 -15.86
N LEU A 156 -12.57 -3.97 -14.80
CA LEU A 156 -11.56 -2.94 -14.88
C LEU A 156 -10.21 -3.52 -14.42
N ARG A 157 -9.17 -3.21 -15.16
CA ARG A 157 -7.78 -3.55 -14.80
C ARG A 157 -7.31 -2.68 -13.64
N VAL A 158 -7.83 -2.96 -12.43
CA VAL A 158 -7.43 -2.28 -11.20
C VAL A 158 -6.74 -3.24 -10.25
N LEU A 159 -5.77 -2.72 -9.51
CA LEU A 159 -5.07 -3.43 -8.46
C LEU A 159 -5.76 -3.15 -7.12
N GLU A 160 -5.73 -4.11 -6.22
CA GLU A 160 -6.27 -3.97 -4.87
C GLU A 160 -5.16 -4.08 -3.84
N ALA A 161 -5.08 -3.12 -2.92
CA ALA A 161 -4.02 -3.06 -1.93
C ALA A 161 -4.24 -4.03 -0.74
N TYR A 162 -5.44 -4.58 -0.58
CA TYR A 162 -5.79 -5.46 0.53
C TYR A 162 -5.37 -4.89 1.88
N ASP A 163 -4.51 -5.59 2.61
CA ASP A 163 -4.04 -5.25 3.94
C ASP A 163 -2.80 -4.33 3.97
N MET A 164 -2.37 -3.83 2.82
CA MET A 164 -1.25 -2.88 2.73
C MET A 164 -1.59 -1.56 3.43
N THR A 165 -0.57 -0.90 3.97
CA THR A 165 -0.72 0.52 4.31
C THR A 165 -0.76 1.35 3.02
N THR A 166 -1.48 2.47 3.04
CA THR A 166 -1.52 3.40 1.89
C THR A 166 -0.12 3.85 1.48
N GLU A 167 0.74 4.12 2.46
CA GLU A 167 2.12 4.52 2.24
C GLU A 167 2.92 3.43 1.50
N ALA A 168 2.73 2.16 1.88
CA ALA A 168 3.37 1.03 1.20
C ALA A 168 2.83 0.86 -0.23
N ALA A 169 1.53 0.99 -0.43
CA ALA A 169 0.89 0.88 -1.75
C ALA A 169 1.39 1.96 -2.71
N VAL A 170 1.45 3.22 -2.26
CA VAL A 170 1.99 4.35 -3.05
C VAL A 170 3.45 4.12 -3.42
N CYS A 171 4.31 3.80 -2.44
CA CYS A 171 5.73 3.57 -2.71
C CYS A 171 5.95 2.37 -3.63
N LYS A 172 5.16 1.30 -3.48
CA LYS A 172 5.25 0.12 -4.34
C LYS A 172 4.82 0.44 -5.77
N LEU A 173 3.77 1.25 -5.94
CA LEU A 173 3.33 1.68 -7.26
C LEU A 173 4.38 2.55 -7.96
N MET A 174 5.03 3.49 -7.23
CA MET A 174 6.15 4.27 -7.75
C MET A 174 7.32 3.38 -8.20
N TRP A 175 7.63 2.35 -7.42
CA TRP A 175 8.65 1.38 -7.78
C TRP A 175 8.26 0.57 -9.02
N ILE A 176 7.01 0.12 -9.12
CA ILE A 176 6.51 -0.65 -10.26
C ILE A 176 6.56 0.18 -11.54
N LEU A 177 6.08 1.42 -11.51
CA LEU A 177 6.12 2.32 -12.66
C LEU A 177 7.53 2.59 -13.16
N GLY A 178 8.53 2.62 -12.27
CA GLY A 178 9.95 2.68 -12.66
C GLY A 178 10.43 1.41 -13.37
N GLN A 179 9.70 0.28 -13.27
CA GLN A 179 10.09 -0.98 -13.92
C GLN A 179 9.24 -1.29 -15.15
N THR A 180 7.94 -0.96 -15.13
CA THR A 180 7.00 -1.32 -16.20
C THR A 180 5.72 -0.49 -16.17
N HIS A 181 5.15 -0.25 -17.35
CA HIS A 181 3.79 0.27 -17.54
C HIS A 181 2.82 -0.82 -18.06
N ASP A 182 3.31 -2.03 -18.32
CA ASP A 182 2.45 -3.16 -18.70
C ASP A 182 1.66 -3.67 -17.48
N PHE A 183 0.34 -3.72 -17.61
CA PHE A 183 -0.55 -4.09 -16.51
C PHE A 183 -0.27 -5.50 -15.96
N ALA A 184 -0.04 -6.49 -16.82
CA ALA A 184 0.15 -7.87 -16.38
C ALA A 184 1.46 -8.04 -15.60
N GLN A 185 2.52 -7.32 -16.02
CA GLN A 185 3.77 -7.28 -15.28
C GLN A 185 3.61 -6.50 -13.97
N ALA A 186 2.93 -5.36 -14.00
CA ALA A 186 2.65 -4.54 -12.84
C ALA A 186 1.85 -5.31 -11.78
N GLU A 187 0.80 -6.02 -12.18
CA GLU A 187 -0.01 -6.88 -11.32
C GLU A 187 0.84 -7.96 -10.63
N LYS A 188 1.69 -8.65 -11.40
CA LYS A 188 2.62 -9.65 -10.86
C LYS A 188 3.57 -9.06 -9.83
N LEU A 189 4.12 -7.88 -10.10
CA LEU A 189 5.02 -7.19 -9.16
C LEU A 189 4.26 -6.66 -7.94
N PHE A 190 3.04 -6.17 -8.14
CA PHE A 190 2.22 -5.64 -7.05
C PHE A 190 1.85 -6.70 -6.03
N TYR A 191 1.48 -7.89 -6.49
CA TYR A 191 1.12 -9.01 -5.62
C TYR A 191 2.30 -9.87 -5.17
N ALA A 192 3.51 -9.61 -5.65
CA ALA A 192 4.72 -10.21 -5.09
C ALA A 192 5.08 -9.51 -3.76
N PRO A 193 5.10 -10.21 -2.61
CA PRO A 193 5.36 -9.56 -1.32
C PRO A 193 6.77 -8.98 -1.25
N VAL A 194 6.88 -7.68 -0.91
CA VAL A 194 8.13 -7.00 -0.61
C VAL A 194 8.17 -6.69 0.88
N SER A 195 9.04 -7.37 1.61
CA SER A 195 9.13 -7.20 3.07
C SER A 195 7.77 -7.34 3.79
N ARG A 196 6.95 -8.30 3.33
CA ARG A 196 5.62 -8.60 3.88
C ARG A 196 4.66 -7.40 3.86
N ASP A 197 4.79 -6.55 2.88
CA ASP A 197 3.92 -5.39 2.64
C ASP A 197 2.47 -5.78 2.35
N ILE A 198 2.25 -6.98 1.83
CA ILE A 198 0.94 -7.58 1.57
C ILE A 198 0.93 -9.02 2.07
N LEU A 199 -0.18 -9.43 2.68
CA LEU A 199 -0.46 -10.82 3.05
C LEU A 199 -1.51 -11.37 2.07
N ARG A 200 -1.31 -12.60 1.63
CA ARG A 200 -2.32 -13.34 0.88
C ARG A 200 -2.96 -14.37 1.79
N PHE A 201 -4.27 -14.49 1.74
CA PHE A 201 -4.95 -15.62 2.33
C PHE A 201 -4.59 -16.88 1.55
N SER A 202 -4.22 -17.96 2.23
CA SER A 202 -3.94 -19.23 1.60
C SER A 202 -5.22 -19.79 0.98
N GLY A 203 -5.32 -19.76 -0.35
CA GLY A 203 -6.48 -20.28 -1.09
C GLY A 203 -6.96 -19.39 -2.23
N GLU A 204 -6.34 -18.23 -2.45
CA GLU A 204 -6.59 -17.35 -3.61
C GLU A 204 -5.44 -17.40 -4.63
#